data_77297010c6a0248d1462c82b6ef2620d
#
_entry.id   77297010c6a0248d1462c82b6ef2620d
#
_cell.length_a   1.000
_cell.length_b   1.000
_cell.length_c   1.000
_cell.angle_alpha   90.00
_cell.angle_beta   90.00
_cell.angle_gamma   90.00
#
_symmetry.space_group_name_H-M   'P 1'
#
loop_
_entity.id
_entity.type
_entity.pdbx_description
1 polymer ?
#
loop_
_entity_poly.entity_id
_entity_poly.type
_entity_poly.pdbx_seq_one_letter_code
_entity_poly.pdbx_strand_id
1 'polypeptide(L)'
;IPRDAGFNDKEKLVSAIKDIKSQGVKIIIGPINNEEFEVVKKFSDLIFLSPSNITPEFSSNIISVGISLESQLLALKKFIKKEKKNKTVIMFPENQYTSFIEQKLKEMNLDSIRTFKYNPNPQVLTGEIETLTNYSQRKNNLKLRKKMFEDKDDEQSTKALEKLEQLYTLGDVNFDSVIIIDFGNNLKSVLTSLVYTDVNQDKVLFTTVNQWFDESIFYENTIKTIYYPSVNYKEFKRYNKNYFKRF
;
A
#
# COMPACT_ATOMS: atom_id res chain seq x y z
N ILE A 1 -24.71 12.45 18.00
CA ILE A 1 -25.93 12.54 17.16
C ILE A 1 -25.51 12.20 15.73
N PRO A 2 -25.78 11.00 15.21
CA PRO A 2 -25.41 10.64 13.85
C PRO A 2 -26.27 11.41 12.82
N ARG A 3 -25.65 11.75 11.70
CA ARG A 3 -26.31 12.34 10.52
C ARG A 3 -25.77 11.68 9.26
N ASP A 4 -26.65 11.49 8.30
CA ASP A 4 -26.26 11.08 6.97
C ASP A 4 -25.77 12.32 6.18
N ALA A 5 -24.46 12.38 5.94
CA ALA A 5 -23.83 13.47 5.19
C ALA A 5 -23.85 13.24 3.66
N GLY A 6 -24.34 12.09 3.21
CA GLY A 6 -24.20 11.65 1.82
C GLY A 6 -22.77 11.23 1.49
N PHE A 7 -22.60 10.45 0.44
CA PHE A 7 -21.29 10.12 -0.10
C PHE A 7 -21.00 11.07 -1.27
N ASN A 8 -19.96 11.91 -1.15
CA ASN A 8 -19.60 12.95 -2.13
C ASN A 8 -20.71 13.96 -2.46
N ASP A 9 -21.65 14.17 -1.53
CA ASP A 9 -22.75 15.12 -1.66
C ASP A 9 -22.49 16.36 -0.78
N LYS A 10 -21.95 17.41 -1.37
CA LYS A 10 -21.57 18.63 -0.66
C LYS A 10 -22.77 19.38 -0.05
N GLU A 11 -23.92 19.34 -0.69
CA GLU A 11 -25.12 20.03 -0.21
C GLU A 11 -25.68 19.32 1.01
N LYS A 12 -25.76 18.00 0.95
CA LYS A 12 -26.22 17.15 2.04
C LYS A 12 -25.27 17.25 3.25
N LEU A 13 -23.96 17.27 3.01
CA LEU A 13 -22.96 17.49 4.05
C LEU A 13 -23.17 18.85 4.75
N VAL A 14 -23.33 19.94 3.98
CA VAL A 14 -23.58 21.28 4.53
C VAL A 14 -24.87 21.31 5.35
N SER A 15 -25.93 20.69 4.85
CA SER A 15 -27.21 20.60 5.56
C SER A 15 -27.07 19.85 6.88
N ALA A 16 -26.39 18.70 6.87
CA ALA A 16 -26.14 17.91 8.08
C ALA A 16 -25.32 18.70 9.13
N ILE A 17 -24.27 19.43 8.70
CA ILE A 17 -23.46 20.26 9.59
C ILE A 17 -24.29 21.38 10.20
N LYS A 18 -25.12 22.08 9.42
CA LYS A 18 -25.99 23.14 9.92
C LYS A 18 -27.02 22.65 10.95
N ASP A 19 -27.58 21.45 10.69
CA ASP A 19 -28.53 20.84 11.63
C ASP A 19 -27.85 20.49 12.96
N ILE A 20 -26.69 19.84 12.94
CA ILE A 20 -25.91 19.52 14.15
C ILE A 20 -25.51 20.81 14.91
N LYS A 21 -25.08 21.84 14.18
CA LYS A 21 -24.69 23.11 14.76
C LYS A 21 -25.87 23.79 15.46
N SER A 22 -27.09 23.75 14.89
CA SER A 22 -28.30 24.32 15.49
C SER A 22 -28.66 23.65 16.83
N GLN A 23 -28.19 22.46 17.07
CA GLN A 23 -28.35 21.70 18.31
C GLN A 23 -27.25 21.99 19.34
N GLY A 24 -26.37 22.96 19.09
CA GLY A 24 -25.32 23.41 20.01
C GLY A 24 -24.07 22.53 20.02
N VAL A 25 -23.94 21.56 19.08
CA VAL A 25 -22.76 20.72 18.98
C VAL A 25 -21.57 21.55 18.49
N LYS A 26 -20.39 21.36 19.11
CA LYS A 26 -19.14 22.06 18.80
C LYS A 26 -18.08 21.15 18.17
N ILE A 27 -18.17 19.84 18.39
CA ILE A 27 -17.20 18.87 17.93
C ILE A 27 -17.92 17.82 17.08
N ILE A 28 -17.44 17.60 15.86
CA ILE A 28 -18.01 16.67 14.89
C ILE A 28 -16.94 15.62 14.55
N ILE A 29 -17.31 14.34 14.54
CA ILE A 29 -16.46 13.26 14.05
C ILE A 29 -16.76 13.09 12.55
N GLY A 30 -15.76 13.33 11.73
CA GLY A 30 -15.84 13.37 10.25
C GLY A 30 -15.23 14.67 9.72
N PRO A 31 -15.21 14.84 8.42
CA PRO A 31 -15.50 13.86 7.39
C PRO A 31 -14.41 12.80 7.26
N ILE A 32 -14.70 11.70 6.54
CA ILE A 32 -13.72 10.66 6.23
C ILE A 32 -12.98 11.02 4.93
N ASN A 33 -13.71 11.55 3.94
CA ASN A 33 -13.17 11.88 2.63
C ASN A 33 -12.47 13.26 2.67
N ASN A 34 -11.26 13.30 2.10
CA ASN A 34 -10.48 14.54 2.00
C ASN A 34 -11.13 15.57 1.07
N GLU A 35 -11.90 15.16 0.06
CA GLU A 35 -12.64 16.05 -0.84
C GLU A 35 -13.67 16.93 -0.10
N GLU A 36 -14.12 16.48 1.05
CA GLU A 36 -15.06 17.18 1.92
C GLU A 36 -14.39 18.24 2.81
N PHE A 37 -13.05 18.22 2.91
CA PHE A 37 -12.31 19.18 3.76
C PHE A 37 -12.53 20.63 3.33
N GLU A 38 -12.63 20.90 2.03
CA GLU A 38 -12.90 22.24 1.53
C GLU A 38 -14.28 22.78 1.94
N VAL A 39 -15.22 21.89 2.21
CA VAL A 39 -16.53 22.25 2.73
C VAL A 39 -16.45 22.56 4.22
N VAL A 40 -15.84 21.67 5.01
CA VAL A 40 -15.83 21.79 6.47
C VAL A 40 -14.91 22.90 6.98
N LYS A 41 -13.87 23.29 6.23
CA LYS A 41 -13.03 24.47 6.52
C LYS A 41 -13.84 25.76 6.69
N LYS A 42 -14.98 25.88 6.00
CA LYS A 42 -15.85 27.08 6.07
C LYS A 42 -16.59 27.22 7.40
N PHE A 43 -16.62 26.18 8.22
CA PHE A 43 -17.28 26.17 9.54
C PHE A 43 -16.23 26.36 10.65
N SER A 44 -15.56 27.49 10.66
CA SER A 44 -14.43 27.80 11.56
C SER A 44 -14.78 27.78 13.06
N ASP A 45 -16.05 27.85 13.41
CA ASP A 45 -16.58 27.79 14.76
C ASP A 45 -16.86 26.37 15.27
N LEU A 46 -16.63 25.34 14.42
CA LEU A 46 -16.75 23.92 14.75
C LEU A 46 -15.39 23.25 14.68
N ILE A 47 -15.18 22.23 15.49
CA ILE A 47 -14.00 21.36 15.45
C ILE A 47 -14.38 20.04 14.81
N PHE A 48 -13.61 19.63 13.80
CA PHE A 48 -13.80 18.37 13.10
C PHE A 48 -12.68 17.38 13.46
N LEU A 49 -13.04 16.21 13.97
CA LEU A 49 -12.12 15.11 14.21
C LEU A 49 -12.23 14.15 13.02
N SER A 50 -11.34 14.26 12.05
CA SER A 50 -11.37 13.45 10.84
C SER A 50 -10.58 12.16 11.02
N PRO A 51 -11.20 10.98 10.81
CA PRO A 51 -10.48 9.71 10.75
C PRO A 51 -9.74 9.47 9.42
N SER A 52 -9.72 10.45 8.51
CA SER A 52 -8.97 10.36 7.27
C SER A 52 -7.48 10.09 7.53
N ASN A 53 -6.88 9.28 6.68
CA ASN A 53 -5.44 9.05 6.65
C ASN A 53 -4.67 10.11 5.83
N ILE A 54 -5.38 11.03 5.20
CA ILE A 54 -4.84 12.18 4.48
C ILE A 54 -4.92 13.38 5.40
N THR A 55 -3.76 13.99 5.67
CA THR A 55 -3.72 15.24 6.44
C THR A 55 -4.16 16.38 5.54
N PRO A 56 -5.21 17.15 5.93
CA PRO A 56 -5.63 18.31 5.15
C PRO A 56 -4.52 19.37 5.15
N GLU A 57 -4.46 20.19 4.12
CA GLU A 57 -3.71 21.44 4.20
C GLU A 57 -4.16 22.24 5.41
N PHE A 58 -3.25 23.00 6.00
CA PHE A 58 -3.42 23.66 7.28
C PHE A 58 -4.83 24.25 7.50
N SER A 59 -5.57 23.66 8.41
CA SER A 59 -6.87 24.16 8.85
C SER A 59 -6.90 24.12 10.37
N SER A 60 -7.23 25.25 11.00
CA SER A 60 -7.27 25.38 12.45
C SER A 60 -8.44 24.61 13.09
N ASN A 61 -9.42 24.20 12.30
CA ASN A 61 -10.64 23.55 12.79
C ASN A 61 -10.76 22.06 12.42
N ILE A 62 -9.76 21.47 11.71
CA ILE A 62 -9.74 20.05 11.36
C ILE A 62 -8.55 19.38 12.05
N ILE A 63 -8.84 18.39 12.87
CA ILE A 63 -7.84 17.54 13.55
C ILE A 63 -7.90 16.16 12.92
N SER A 64 -6.83 15.77 12.21
CA SER A 64 -6.70 14.40 11.69
C SER A 64 -6.38 13.46 12.85
N VAL A 65 -7.21 12.45 13.03
CA VAL A 65 -7.04 11.38 14.02
C VAL A 65 -6.79 10.01 13.35
N GLY A 66 -6.76 10.00 12.01
CA GLY A 66 -6.41 8.82 11.22
C GLY A 66 -4.91 8.51 11.27
N ILE A 67 -4.57 7.32 10.78
CA ILE A 67 -3.16 6.91 10.66
C ILE A 67 -2.61 7.54 9.38
N SER A 68 -1.76 8.55 9.51
CA SER A 68 -1.20 9.26 8.35
C SER A 68 -0.27 8.38 7.51
N LEU A 69 -0.12 8.71 6.23
CA LEU A 69 0.81 8.02 5.33
C LEU A 69 2.24 8.09 5.87
N GLU A 70 2.64 9.23 6.43
CA GLU A 70 3.97 9.43 7.01
C GLU A 70 4.25 8.46 8.17
N SER A 71 3.29 8.30 9.08
CA SER A 71 3.45 7.37 10.22
C SER A 71 3.58 5.93 9.74
N GLN A 72 2.84 5.56 8.71
CA GLN A 72 2.89 4.24 8.10
C GLN A 72 4.23 3.98 7.42
N LEU A 73 4.70 4.92 6.59
CA LEU A 73 6.00 4.83 5.91
C LEU A 73 7.17 4.76 6.90
N LEU A 74 7.11 5.53 8.00
CA LEU A 74 8.11 5.44 9.06
C LEU A 74 8.12 4.07 9.74
N ALA A 75 6.96 3.50 10.00
CA ALA A 75 6.85 2.15 10.56
C ALA A 75 7.42 1.10 9.61
N LEU A 76 7.08 1.17 8.32
CA LEU A 76 7.61 0.30 7.28
C LEU A 76 9.12 0.43 7.12
N LYS A 77 9.65 1.66 7.09
CA LYS A 77 11.10 1.90 7.03
C LYS A 77 11.84 1.24 8.19
N LYS A 78 11.32 1.39 9.42
CA LYS A 78 11.89 0.73 10.61
C LYS A 78 11.83 -0.78 10.51
N PHE A 79 10.72 -1.33 10.03
CA PHE A 79 10.52 -2.76 9.85
C PHE A 79 11.48 -3.33 8.80
N ILE A 80 11.55 -2.74 7.60
CA ILE A 80 12.44 -3.14 6.51
C ILE A 80 13.91 -3.14 6.98
N LYS A 81 14.32 -2.11 7.74
CA LYS A 81 15.66 -2.05 8.33
C LYS A 81 15.90 -3.18 9.34
N LYS A 82 14.91 -3.51 10.17
CA LYS A 82 14.97 -4.64 11.13
C LYS A 82 15.16 -5.96 10.39
N GLU A 83 14.48 -6.14 9.25
CA GLU A 83 14.60 -7.32 8.39
C GLU A 83 15.87 -7.31 7.53
N LYS A 84 16.80 -6.34 7.77
CA LYS A 84 18.10 -6.20 7.09
C LYS A 84 17.99 -6.06 5.58
N LYS A 85 16.91 -5.46 5.08
CA LYS A 85 16.71 -5.15 3.67
C LYS A 85 17.29 -3.77 3.34
N ASN A 86 17.97 -3.65 2.18
CA ASN A 86 18.73 -2.45 1.83
C ASN A 86 18.39 -1.89 0.44
N LYS A 87 17.68 -2.66 -0.38
CA LYS A 87 17.31 -2.29 -1.76
C LYS A 87 15.80 -2.23 -1.89
N THR A 88 15.21 -1.19 -1.31
CA THR A 88 13.76 -0.97 -1.33
C THR A 88 13.32 -0.28 -2.61
N VAL A 89 12.17 -0.68 -3.15
CA VAL A 89 11.43 0.05 -4.19
C VAL A 89 10.10 0.51 -3.59
N ILE A 90 9.80 1.80 -3.71
CA ILE A 90 8.49 2.35 -3.35
C ILE A 90 7.65 2.41 -4.62
N MET A 91 6.53 1.70 -4.63
CA MET A 91 5.62 1.56 -5.76
C MET A 91 4.30 2.28 -5.48
N PHE A 92 3.82 3.08 -6.42
CA PHE A 92 2.53 3.76 -6.30
C PHE A 92 1.94 4.05 -7.68
N PRO A 93 0.59 4.15 -7.80
CA PRO A 93 -0.08 4.35 -9.07
C PRO A 93 0.08 5.78 -9.60
N GLU A 94 0.10 5.93 -10.92
CA GLU A 94 -0.06 7.22 -11.59
C GLU A 94 -1.54 7.61 -11.60
N ASN A 95 -1.93 8.44 -10.64
CA ASN A 95 -3.31 8.94 -10.48
C ASN A 95 -3.30 10.31 -9.79
N GLN A 96 -4.47 10.78 -9.37
CA GLN A 96 -4.63 12.07 -8.67
C GLN A 96 -3.83 12.20 -7.37
N TYR A 97 -3.38 11.10 -6.77
CA TYR A 97 -2.59 11.11 -5.52
C TYR A 97 -1.08 11.09 -5.76
N THR A 98 -0.62 10.94 -6.99
CA THR A 98 0.81 10.84 -7.34
C THR A 98 1.62 12.00 -6.74
N SER A 99 1.20 13.24 -7.00
CA SER A 99 1.89 14.44 -6.52
C SER A 99 1.91 14.53 -4.99
N PHE A 100 0.83 14.13 -4.33
CA PHE A 100 0.75 14.07 -2.87
C PHE A 100 1.76 13.06 -2.31
N ILE A 101 1.83 11.85 -2.89
CA ILE A 101 2.77 10.82 -2.44
C ILE A 101 4.21 11.29 -2.64
N GLU A 102 4.55 11.84 -3.81
CA GLU A 102 5.89 12.36 -4.11
C GLU A 102 6.30 13.47 -3.14
N GLN A 103 5.40 14.41 -2.86
CA GLN A 103 5.64 15.46 -1.88
C GLN A 103 5.94 14.87 -0.49
N LYS A 104 5.14 13.89 -0.04
CA LYS A 104 5.34 13.24 1.27
C LYS A 104 6.65 12.47 1.33
N LEU A 105 7.04 11.77 0.28
CA LEU A 105 8.34 11.09 0.21
C LEU A 105 9.50 12.08 0.32
N LYS A 106 9.39 13.24 -0.32
CA LYS A 106 10.39 14.31 -0.23
C LYS A 106 10.46 14.91 1.17
N GLU A 107 9.33 15.28 1.77
CA GLU A 107 9.24 15.81 3.14
C GLU A 107 9.86 14.86 4.18
N MET A 108 9.80 13.56 3.94
CA MET A 108 10.33 12.51 4.81
C MET A 108 11.78 12.11 4.49
N ASN A 109 12.44 12.76 3.54
CA ASN A 109 13.75 12.37 3.01
C ASN A 109 13.78 10.88 2.56
N LEU A 110 12.75 10.45 1.85
CA LEU A 110 12.63 9.12 1.25
C LEU A 110 12.77 9.16 -0.27
N ASP A 111 12.95 10.32 -0.86
CA ASP A 111 13.14 10.58 -2.29
C ASP A 111 14.43 9.97 -2.86
N SER A 112 15.41 9.68 -2.00
CA SER A 112 16.61 8.91 -2.37
C SER A 112 16.35 7.41 -2.55
N ILE A 113 15.21 6.89 -2.08
CA ILE A 113 14.81 5.50 -2.30
C ILE A 113 14.24 5.38 -3.71
N ARG A 114 14.61 4.31 -4.42
CA ARG A 114 14.08 4.05 -5.76
C ARG A 114 12.56 4.04 -5.74
N THR A 115 11.94 4.88 -6.55
CA THR A 115 10.50 4.91 -6.76
C THR A 115 10.14 4.25 -8.09
N PHE A 116 8.94 3.66 -8.17
CA PHE A 116 8.35 3.11 -9.37
C PHE A 116 6.88 3.51 -9.45
N LYS A 117 6.58 4.39 -10.40
CA LYS A 117 5.21 4.76 -10.72
C LYS A 117 4.67 3.79 -11.77
N TYR A 118 3.43 3.37 -11.63
CA TYR A 118 2.82 2.43 -12.55
C TYR A 118 1.42 2.89 -12.97
N ASN A 119 1.05 2.51 -14.19
CA ASN A 119 -0.31 2.68 -14.67
C ASN A 119 -1.24 1.67 -13.96
N PRO A 120 -2.32 2.11 -13.29
CA PRO A 120 -3.23 1.20 -12.58
C PRO A 120 -4.08 0.32 -13.52
N ASN A 121 -4.04 0.55 -14.83
CA ASN A 121 -4.73 -0.31 -15.80
C ASN A 121 -4.03 -1.69 -15.85
N PRO A 122 -4.73 -2.80 -15.51
CA PRO A 122 -4.13 -4.13 -15.47
C PRO A 122 -3.49 -4.58 -16.80
N GLN A 123 -3.99 -4.09 -17.93
CA GLN A 123 -3.44 -4.43 -19.26
C GLN A 123 -2.03 -3.86 -19.49
N VAL A 124 -1.70 -2.76 -18.83
CA VAL A 124 -0.40 -2.08 -18.93
C VAL A 124 0.52 -2.47 -17.78
N LEU A 125 -0.04 -2.55 -16.58
CA LEU A 125 0.65 -2.79 -15.31
C LEU A 125 1.61 -3.99 -15.37
N THR A 126 1.15 -5.12 -15.90
CA THR A 126 1.98 -6.34 -15.97
C THR A 126 3.25 -6.12 -16.78
N GLY A 127 3.15 -5.45 -17.95
CA GLY A 127 4.32 -5.14 -18.79
C GLY A 127 5.30 -4.17 -18.11
N GLU A 128 4.80 -3.20 -17.34
CA GLU A 128 5.63 -2.29 -16.56
C GLU A 128 6.38 -3.04 -15.42
N ILE A 129 5.70 -3.98 -14.75
CA ILE A 129 6.33 -4.81 -13.72
C ILE A 129 7.31 -5.83 -14.34
N GLU A 130 7.05 -6.37 -15.52
CA GLU A 130 8.03 -7.16 -16.27
C GLU A 130 9.32 -6.37 -16.51
N THR A 131 9.19 -5.09 -16.86
CA THR A 131 10.34 -4.18 -17.05
C THR A 131 11.06 -3.94 -15.72
N LEU A 132 10.34 -3.61 -14.65
CA LEU A 132 10.91 -3.39 -13.31
C LEU A 132 11.72 -4.59 -12.82
N THR A 133 11.22 -5.79 -13.06
CA THR A 133 11.79 -7.06 -12.59
C THR A 133 12.82 -7.68 -13.55
N ASN A 134 13.06 -7.07 -14.71
CA ASN A 134 13.87 -7.63 -15.81
C ASN A 134 13.41 -9.06 -16.19
N TYR A 135 12.11 -9.31 -16.20
CA TYR A 135 11.53 -10.64 -16.38
C TYR A 135 11.97 -11.32 -17.67
N SER A 136 11.90 -10.63 -18.79
CA SER A 136 12.31 -11.15 -20.10
C SER A 136 13.79 -11.55 -20.13
N GLN A 137 14.67 -10.74 -19.51
CA GLN A 137 16.09 -11.06 -19.40
C GLN A 137 16.32 -12.30 -18.54
N ARG A 138 15.62 -12.38 -17.39
CA ARG A 138 15.71 -13.53 -16.47
C ARG A 138 15.19 -14.83 -17.12
N LYS A 139 14.12 -14.75 -17.93
CA LYS A 139 13.65 -15.89 -18.76
C LYS A 139 14.69 -16.31 -19.80
N ASN A 140 15.29 -15.34 -20.48
CA ASN A 140 16.32 -15.64 -21.46
C ASN A 140 17.56 -16.29 -20.82
N ASN A 141 17.97 -15.79 -19.65
CA ASN A 141 19.08 -16.38 -18.88
C ASN A 141 18.81 -17.87 -18.56
N LEU A 142 17.57 -18.20 -18.15
CA LEU A 142 17.17 -19.59 -17.91
C LEU A 142 17.26 -20.43 -19.17
N LYS A 143 16.73 -19.92 -20.29
CA LYS A 143 16.77 -20.61 -21.59
C LYS A 143 18.21 -20.89 -22.05
N LEU A 144 19.07 -19.88 -21.94
CA LEU A 144 20.50 -20.06 -22.30
C LEU A 144 21.18 -21.05 -21.37
N ARG A 145 20.86 -21.03 -20.07
CA ARG A 145 21.47 -21.98 -19.12
C ARG A 145 21.03 -23.43 -19.37
N LYS A 146 19.77 -23.67 -19.71
CA LYS A 146 19.26 -24.99 -20.08
C LYS A 146 20.00 -25.54 -21.29
N LYS A 147 20.13 -24.75 -22.36
CA LYS A 147 20.85 -25.12 -23.56
C LYS A 147 22.30 -25.58 -23.31
N MET A 148 22.97 -25.01 -22.31
CA MET A 148 24.34 -25.40 -21.97
C MET A 148 24.45 -26.84 -21.43
N PHE A 149 23.35 -27.43 -20.97
CA PHE A 149 23.30 -28.77 -20.42
C PHE A 149 22.57 -29.78 -21.31
N GLU A 150 21.69 -29.30 -22.23
CA GLU A 150 20.92 -30.17 -23.15
C GLU A 150 21.81 -31.06 -24.05
N ASP A 151 23.00 -30.58 -24.46
CA ASP A 151 23.92 -31.27 -25.34
C ASP A 151 24.95 -32.13 -24.60
N LYS A 152 24.77 -32.36 -23.29
CA LYS A 152 25.73 -33.10 -22.46
C LYS A 152 25.12 -34.38 -21.90
N ASP A 153 25.74 -35.50 -22.19
CA ASP A 153 25.30 -36.84 -21.76
C ASP A 153 25.90 -37.29 -20.41
N ASP A 154 26.26 -36.37 -19.53
CA ASP A 154 26.78 -36.71 -18.21
C ASP A 154 25.71 -36.59 -17.11
N GLU A 155 25.82 -37.40 -16.07
CA GLU A 155 24.87 -37.45 -14.96
C GLU A 155 24.75 -36.11 -14.21
N GLN A 156 25.82 -35.31 -14.14
CA GLN A 156 25.81 -34.02 -13.46
C GLN A 156 25.00 -32.99 -14.26
N SER A 157 25.12 -32.99 -15.59
CA SER A 157 24.36 -32.13 -16.49
C SER A 157 22.88 -32.48 -16.48
N THR A 158 22.54 -33.78 -16.46
CA THR A 158 21.15 -34.25 -16.35
C THR A 158 20.50 -33.72 -15.03
N LYS A 159 21.16 -33.92 -13.89
CA LYS A 159 20.68 -33.43 -12.60
C LYS A 159 20.60 -31.90 -12.54
N ALA A 160 21.50 -31.20 -13.23
CA ALA A 160 21.44 -29.73 -13.32
C ALA A 160 20.25 -29.26 -14.18
N LEU A 161 19.98 -29.96 -15.29
CA LEU A 161 18.85 -29.67 -16.16
C LEU A 161 17.51 -29.88 -15.44
N GLU A 162 17.34 -31.01 -14.73
CA GLU A 162 16.15 -31.27 -13.91
C GLU A 162 15.85 -30.14 -12.91
N LYS A 163 16.88 -29.60 -12.25
CA LYS A 163 16.72 -28.45 -11.34
C LYS A 163 16.32 -27.18 -12.08
N LEU A 164 16.87 -26.93 -13.25
CA LEU A 164 16.53 -25.76 -14.07
C LEU A 164 15.12 -25.86 -14.67
N GLU A 165 14.60 -27.05 -14.91
CA GLU A 165 13.24 -27.26 -15.41
C GLU A 165 12.18 -26.86 -14.42
N GLN A 166 12.47 -26.88 -13.12
CA GLN A 166 11.57 -26.42 -12.05
C GLN A 166 11.50 -24.89 -11.90
N LEU A 167 12.36 -24.14 -12.61
CA LEU A 167 12.42 -22.69 -12.54
C LEU A 167 11.63 -22.03 -13.67
N TYR A 168 11.04 -20.88 -13.37
CA TYR A 168 10.40 -20.00 -14.37
C TYR A 168 11.37 -18.94 -14.91
N THR A 169 12.31 -18.49 -14.08
CA THR A 169 13.35 -17.52 -14.44
C THR A 169 14.68 -17.88 -13.79
N LEU A 170 15.78 -17.30 -14.27
CA LEU A 170 17.10 -17.44 -13.67
C LEU A 170 17.70 -16.08 -13.33
N GLY A 171 18.05 -15.93 -12.04
CA GLY A 171 18.57 -14.70 -11.46
C GLY A 171 17.54 -13.99 -10.57
N ASP A 172 18.05 -13.20 -9.65
CA ASP A 172 17.24 -12.43 -8.71
C ASP A 172 16.89 -11.06 -9.29
N VAL A 173 15.83 -10.44 -8.77
CA VAL A 173 15.52 -9.03 -9.03
C VAL A 173 16.54 -8.13 -8.31
N ASN A 174 16.65 -6.87 -8.73
CA ASN A 174 17.63 -5.92 -8.18
C ASN A 174 17.13 -5.16 -6.94
N PHE A 175 16.12 -5.68 -6.26
CA PHE A 175 15.59 -5.17 -5.00
C PHE A 175 15.28 -6.34 -4.04
N ASP A 176 15.25 -6.05 -2.74
CA ASP A 176 15.02 -7.03 -1.67
C ASP A 176 13.78 -6.69 -0.82
N SER A 177 13.14 -5.57 -1.10
CA SER A 177 11.87 -5.17 -0.48
C SER A 177 11.08 -4.22 -1.37
N VAL A 178 9.76 -4.26 -1.24
CA VAL A 178 8.85 -3.32 -1.90
C VAL A 178 7.91 -2.70 -0.87
N ILE A 179 7.63 -1.39 -1.03
CA ILE A 179 6.54 -0.70 -0.33
C ILE A 179 5.52 -0.32 -1.40
N ILE A 180 4.34 -0.91 -1.37
CA ILE A 180 3.27 -0.65 -2.33
C ILE A 180 2.26 0.28 -1.66
N ILE A 181 2.15 1.52 -2.17
CA ILE A 181 1.19 2.51 -1.67
C ILE A 181 -0.05 2.45 -2.56
N ASP A 182 -0.87 1.44 -2.33
CA ASP A 182 -2.13 1.24 -3.04
C ASP A 182 -3.09 0.36 -2.22
N PHE A 183 -4.33 0.21 -2.69
CA PHE A 183 -5.42 -0.45 -1.99
C PHE A 183 -6.22 -1.38 -2.92
N GLY A 184 -6.95 -2.30 -2.32
CA GLY A 184 -7.96 -3.11 -2.97
C GLY A 184 -7.48 -3.83 -4.22
N ASN A 185 -8.25 -3.77 -5.29
CA ASN A 185 -7.95 -4.48 -6.53
C ASN A 185 -6.65 -4.04 -7.21
N ASN A 186 -6.28 -2.76 -7.10
CA ASN A 186 -5.01 -2.28 -7.66
C ASN A 186 -3.83 -2.93 -6.94
N LEU A 187 -3.84 -2.92 -5.62
CA LEU A 187 -2.80 -3.59 -4.82
C LEU A 187 -2.72 -5.08 -5.17
N LYS A 188 -3.86 -5.77 -5.32
CA LYS A 188 -3.90 -7.18 -5.75
C LYS A 188 -3.25 -7.37 -7.13
N SER A 189 -3.57 -6.51 -8.08
CA SER A 189 -3.00 -6.55 -9.43
C SER A 189 -1.48 -6.36 -9.42
N VAL A 190 -0.96 -5.44 -8.60
CA VAL A 190 0.49 -5.25 -8.44
C VAL A 190 1.15 -6.49 -7.85
N LEU A 191 0.58 -7.02 -6.76
CA LEU A 191 1.13 -8.20 -6.09
C LEU A 191 1.11 -9.45 -6.98
N THR A 192 0.00 -9.69 -7.68
CA THR A 192 -0.10 -10.81 -8.62
C THR A 192 0.84 -10.66 -9.81
N SER A 193 1.06 -9.44 -10.31
CA SER A 193 2.05 -9.18 -11.36
C SER A 193 3.49 -9.39 -10.88
N LEU A 194 3.82 -9.04 -9.64
CA LEU A 194 5.13 -9.35 -9.04
C LEU A 194 5.34 -10.87 -8.92
N VAL A 195 4.32 -11.61 -8.50
CA VAL A 195 4.38 -13.08 -8.43
C VAL A 195 4.47 -13.70 -9.83
N TYR A 196 3.66 -13.23 -10.78
CA TYR A 196 3.70 -13.66 -12.18
C TYR A 196 5.09 -13.47 -12.80
N THR A 197 5.76 -12.39 -12.48
CA THR A 197 7.14 -12.12 -12.94
C THR A 197 8.21 -12.85 -12.13
N ASP A 198 7.82 -13.86 -11.36
CA ASP A 198 8.69 -14.74 -10.58
C ASP A 198 9.59 -13.96 -9.59
N VAL A 199 8.99 -12.97 -8.90
CA VAL A 199 9.65 -12.33 -7.76
C VAL A 199 9.57 -13.25 -6.55
N ASN A 200 10.70 -13.72 -6.08
CA ASN A 200 10.77 -14.70 -4.99
C ASN A 200 10.36 -14.06 -3.65
N GLN A 201 9.19 -14.45 -3.13
CA GLN A 201 8.63 -13.94 -1.87
C GLN A 201 9.42 -14.35 -0.61
N ASP A 202 10.30 -15.35 -0.72
CA ASP A 202 11.18 -15.73 0.39
C ASP A 202 12.43 -14.82 0.46
N LYS A 203 12.77 -14.16 -0.64
CA LYS A 203 13.91 -13.24 -0.75
C LYS A 203 13.49 -11.77 -0.69
N VAL A 204 12.35 -11.43 -1.27
CA VAL A 204 11.82 -10.06 -1.38
C VAL A 204 10.69 -9.85 -0.38
N LEU A 205 10.84 -8.87 0.48
CA LEU A 205 9.85 -8.49 1.48
C LEU A 205 8.73 -7.66 0.83
N PHE A 206 7.51 -8.18 0.83
CA PHE A 206 6.34 -7.46 0.34
C PHE A 206 5.69 -6.67 1.46
N THR A 207 5.62 -5.35 1.31
CA THR A 207 4.97 -4.47 2.29
C THR A 207 4.00 -3.51 1.61
N THR A 208 2.97 -3.10 2.34
CA THR A 208 1.98 -2.12 1.89
C THR A 208 1.53 -1.22 3.02
N VAL A 209 0.75 -0.21 2.71
CA VAL A 209 0.05 0.63 3.69
C VAL A 209 -1.12 -0.12 4.32
N ASN A 210 -1.74 0.45 5.33
CA ASN A 210 -2.83 -0.20 6.06
C ASN A 210 -4.05 -0.50 5.16
N GLN A 211 -4.60 -1.71 5.27
CA GLN A 211 -5.71 -2.23 4.45
C GLN A 211 -6.99 -2.44 5.28
N TRP A 212 -7.31 -1.54 6.17
CA TRP A 212 -8.43 -1.68 7.13
C TRP A 212 -9.79 -1.92 6.49
N PHE A 213 -9.97 -1.47 5.25
CA PHE A 213 -11.27 -1.48 4.58
C PHE A 213 -11.39 -2.56 3.50
N ASP A 214 -10.32 -3.31 3.21
CA ASP A 214 -10.35 -4.35 2.18
C ASP A 214 -9.63 -5.61 2.66
N GLU A 215 -10.43 -6.59 3.09
CA GLU A 215 -9.93 -7.89 3.50
C GLU A 215 -9.69 -8.84 2.33
N SER A 216 -10.12 -8.47 1.11
CA SER A 216 -10.08 -9.37 -0.06
C SER A 216 -8.68 -9.81 -0.45
N ILE A 217 -7.67 -8.99 -0.11
CA ILE A 217 -6.27 -9.31 -0.36
C ILE A 217 -5.78 -10.53 0.44
N PHE A 218 -6.37 -10.78 1.62
CA PHE A 218 -5.98 -11.91 2.47
C PHE A 218 -6.48 -13.26 1.95
N TYR A 219 -7.38 -13.24 0.97
CA TYR A 219 -7.90 -14.44 0.31
C TYR A 219 -7.17 -14.77 -0.99
N GLU A 220 -6.12 -14.00 -1.35
CA GLU A 220 -5.33 -14.24 -2.56
C GLU A 220 -4.27 -15.31 -2.31
N ASN A 221 -4.53 -16.53 -2.79
CA ASN A 221 -3.71 -17.71 -2.53
C ASN A 221 -2.30 -17.66 -3.14
N THR A 222 -2.05 -16.79 -4.11
CA THR A 222 -0.74 -16.65 -4.76
C THR A 222 0.24 -15.81 -3.92
N ILE A 223 -0.27 -15.06 -2.96
CA ILE A 223 0.51 -14.18 -2.09
C ILE A 223 0.77 -14.90 -0.77
N LYS A 224 2.01 -15.33 -0.53
CA LYS A 224 2.41 -16.04 0.70
C LYS A 224 2.32 -15.14 1.92
N THR A 225 2.88 -13.94 1.83
CA THR A 225 2.98 -13.02 2.97
C THR A 225 3.06 -11.58 2.50
N ILE A 226 2.26 -10.72 3.12
CA ILE A 226 2.33 -9.27 2.98
C ILE A 226 2.32 -8.63 4.37
N TYR A 227 3.16 -7.61 4.56
CA TYR A 227 3.25 -6.88 5.82
C TYR A 227 2.68 -5.47 5.66
N TYR A 228 1.95 -5.01 6.66
CA TYR A 228 1.39 -3.66 6.69
C TYR A 228 1.37 -3.10 8.13
N PRO A 229 1.45 -1.78 8.29
CA PRO A 229 1.35 -1.15 9.61
C PRO A 229 -0.05 -1.33 10.18
N SER A 230 -0.11 -1.66 11.45
CA SER A 230 -1.38 -1.82 12.16
C SER A 230 -1.26 -1.28 13.59
N VAL A 231 -2.39 -1.18 14.28
CA VAL A 231 -2.41 -0.83 15.70
C VAL A 231 -1.80 -1.93 16.54
N ASN A 232 -1.29 -1.55 17.72
CA ASN A 232 -0.79 -2.53 18.66
C ASN A 232 -1.93 -3.46 19.13
N TYR A 233 -1.81 -4.76 18.81
CA TYR A 233 -2.86 -5.74 19.08
C TYR A 233 -3.22 -5.88 20.56
N LYS A 234 -2.24 -5.75 21.48
CA LYS A 234 -2.49 -5.81 22.92
C LYS A 234 -3.33 -4.61 23.40
N GLU A 235 -3.01 -3.43 22.89
CA GLU A 235 -3.76 -2.19 23.18
C GLU A 235 -5.16 -2.24 22.58
N PHE A 236 -5.30 -2.73 21.35
CA PHE A 236 -6.60 -2.94 20.72
C PHE A 236 -7.47 -3.92 21.52
N LYS A 237 -6.92 -5.06 21.93
CA LYS A 237 -7.66 -6.00 22.81
C LYS A 237 -8.08 -5.37 24.13
N ARG A 238 -7.20 -4.56 24.75
CA ARG A 238 -7.52 -3.85 25.99
C ARG A 238 -8.67 -2.86 25.78
N TYR A 239 -8.60 -2.09 24.69
CA TYR A 239 -9.67 -1.17 24.30
C TYR A 239 -10.99 -1.91 24.09
N ASN A 240 -11.00 -2.95 23.26
CA ASN A 240 -12.20 -3.75 22.97
C ASN A 240 -12.84 -4.32 24.24
N LYS A 241 -12.02 -4.92 25.12
CA LYS A 241 -12.51 -5.44 26.39
C LYS A 241 -13.16 -4.36 27.26
N ASN A 242 -12.58 -3.16 27.29
CA ASN A 242 -13.12 -2.04 28.06
C ASN A 242 -14.39 -1.46 27.42
N TYR A 243 -14.44 -1.41 26.09
CA TYR A 243 -15.62 -0.96 25.35
C TYR A 243 -16.83 -1.85 25.64
N PHE A 244 -16.71 -3.16 25.39
CA PHE A 244 -17.80 -4.12 25.67
C PHE A 244 -18.15 -4.33 27.14
N LYS A 245 -17.37 -3.82 28.06
CA LYS A 245 -17.77 -3.77 29.48
C LYS A 245 -18.64 -2.57 29.82
N ARG A 246 -18.59 -1.52 29.00
CA ARG A 246 -19.31 -0.28 29.26
C ARG A 246 -20.60 -0.15 28.45
N PHE A 247 -20.66 -0.84 27.34
CA PHE A 247 -21.78 -0.86 26.41
C PHE A 247 -22.23 -2.29 26.13
#